data_3add51c7ff7c91796d454cb4e5135d50
#
_entry.id   3add51c7ff7c91796d454cb4e5135d50
#
_cell.length_a   1.000
_cell.length_b   1.000
_cell.length_c   1.000
_cell.angle_alpha   90.00
_cell.angle_beta   90.00
_cell.angle_gamma   90.00
#
_symmetry.space_group_name_H-M   'P 1'
#
loop_
_entity.id
_entity.type
_entity.pdbx_description
1 polymer ?
#
loop_
_entity_poly.entity_id
_entity_poly.type
_entity_poly.pdbx_seq_one_letter_code
_entity_poly.pdbx_strand_id
1 'polypeptide(L)'
;MDEFSLGKYPQSSLLVVYSERGEIKLNPEYQRISGIWTREKRQLLIDSLLNGFDVPKLYFHEFVPYNQEDGKRYRYAIVDGRQRLETIWEFIDGNLPLAEDFRYLRDDSVKAGGLDYPTLAKRYPHIKARFDATPIDIVTIRTNDIELIEDMFSRLNEAVPLNAPEKRGALGGPMPAAIRRVSAHTFFSKHVPFPDSRYRHRDLAAKFLYIEFSNAIPNTKKAYLDGFVKDFRRWRKEGDKRASASAVSALVGSVEETLVLMNSVFGISDSLLRQVGMITVYFHLFRQVRLKRVGHVRREMLSKFERDREKNRELVEAMGESSKQVDAQFLEFDKHSQTPNDAYAIRIRLGILLRYLGKHFGVKYDAAILQPAE
;
A
#
# COMPACT_ATOMS: atom_id res chain seq x y z
N MET A 1 -9.52 -3.58 32.03
CA MET A 1 -9.77 -2.57 30.97
C MET A 1 -8.45 -1.93 30.68
N ASP A 2 -7.93 -2.12 29.48
CA ASP A 2 -6.72 -1.41 29.05
C ASP A 2 -7.04 0.07 28.93
N GLU A 3 -6.42 0.86 29.80
CA GLU A 3 -6.72 2.27 29.96
C GLU A 3 -6.10 3.04 28.79
N PHE A 4 -6.95 3.61 27.93
CA PHE A 4 -6.50 4.56 26.91
C PHE A 4 -6.18 5.90 27.57
N SER A 5 -4.93 6.35 27.46
CA SER A 5 -4.54 7.65 28.00
C SER A 5 -3.62 8.41 27.04
N LEU A 6 -3.75 9.74 27.07
CA LEU A 6 -2.89 10.65 26.34
C LEU A 6 -1.94 11.34 27.30
N GLY A 7 -0.67 11.43 26.91
CA GLY A 7 0.37 12.11 27.65
C GLY A 7 1.18 13.07 26.77
N LYS A 8 2.15 13.71 27.37
CA LYS A 8 3.15 14.52 26.66
C LYS A 8 4.50 13.83 26.70
N TYR A 9 5.25 13.94 25.64
CA TYR A 9 6.63 13.51 25.61
C TYR A 9 7.45 14.37 26.58
N PRO A 10 8.29 13.79 27.44
CA PRO A 10 8.93 14.52 28.56
C PRO A 10 9.81 15.69 28.14
N GLN A 11 10.58 15.51 27.08
CA GLN A 11 11.52 16.53 26.57
C GLN A 11 11.48 16.50 25.05
N SER A 12 10.79 17.48 24.46
CA SER A 12 10.45 17.47 23.05
C SER A 12 11.26 18.43 22.17
N SER A 13 12.47 18.84 22.58
CA SER A 13 13.36 19.60 21.67
C SER A 13 13.89 18.69 20.56
N LEU A 14 14.12 19.27 19.37
CA LEU A 14 14.56 18.52 18.19
C LEU A 14 15.79 17.67 18.45
N LEU A 15 16.79 18.24 19.17
CA LEU A 15 18.05 17.53 19.45
C LEU A 15 17.84 16.38 20.46
N VAL A 16 16.99 16.55 21.47
CA VAL A 16 16.69 15.48 22.44
C VAL A 16 15.95 14.33 21.74
N VAL A 17 14.91 14.62 20.96
CA VAL A 17 14.19 13.59 20.20
C VAL A 17 15.12 12.87 19.21
N TYR A 18 16.06 13.58 18.60
CA TYR A 18 17.10 12.96 17.77
C TYR A 18 18.03 12.05 18.56
N SER A 19 18.45 12.44 19.76
CA SER A 19 19.34 11.61 20.59
C SER A 19 18.68 10.31 21.06
N GLU A 20 17.35 10.32 21.23
CA GLU A 20 16.53 9.17 21.64
C GLU A 20 16.00 8.33 20.46
N ARG A 21 16.45 8.62 19.22
CA ARG A 21 15.93 7.95 18.00
C ARG A 21 16.03 6.42 18.01
N GLY A 22 17.00 5.88 18.75
CA GLY A 22 17.18 4.44 18.93
C GLY A 22 16.04 3.75 19.70
N GLU A 23 15.31 4.52 20.51
CA GLU A 23 14.18 4.03 21.30
C GLU A 23 12.82 4.18 20.59
N ILE A 24 12.81 4.77 19.37
CA ILE A 24 11.60 5.07 18.60
C ILE A 24 11.49 4.11 17.42
N LYS A 25 10.48 3.24 17.43
CA LYS A 25 10.17 2.34 16.32
C LYS A 25 9.46 3.11 15.20
N LEU A 26 10.13 3.23 14.04
CA LEU A 26 9.59 3.97 12.88
C LEU A 26 8.59 3.17 12.04
N ASN A 27 8.62 1.84 12.11
CA ASN A 27 7.80 0.95 11.29
C ASN A 27 6.98 -0.01 12.15
N PRO A 28 6.04 0.46 12.99
CA PRO A 28 5.12 -0.43 13.66
C PRO A 28 4.15 -1.03 12.64
N GLU A 29 3.59 -2.22 12.96
CA GLU A 29 2.72 -2.96 12.03
C GLU A 29 1.48 -2.19 11.56
N TYR A 30 0.96 -1.29 12.40
CA TYR A 30 -0.20 -0.45 12.11
C TYR A 30 0.14 0.80 11.30
N GLN A 31 1.43 1.08 11.05
CA GLN A 31 1.81 2.30 10.36
C GLN A 31 1.68 2.20 8.85
N ARG A 32 1.35 3.34 8.29
CA ARG A 32 1.17 3.61 6.88
C ARG A 32 2.51 3.60 6.14
N ILE A 33 2.60 2.87 5.02
CA ILE A 33 3.60 3.17 4.01
C ILE A 33 3.14 4.44 3.28
N SER A 34 3.50 5.59 3.81
CA SER A 34 3.23 6.87 3.16
C SER A 34 4.14 7.04 1.95
N GLY A 35 3.65 7.73 0.92
CA GLY A 35 4.50 8.17 -0.18
C GLY A 35 5.67 8.99 0.37
N ILE A 36 6.86 8.79 -0.17
CA ILE A 36 8.06 9.53 0.22
C ILE A 36 7.86 11.01 -0.14
N TRP A 37 8.10 11.91 0.82
CA TRP A 37 8.09 13.35 0.56
C TRP A 37 9.14 13.72 -0.48
N THR A 38 8.81 14.64 -1.38
CA THR A 38 9.81 15.21 -2.28
C THR A 38 10.86 15.98 -1.49
N ARG A 39 12.04 16.19 -2.09
CA ARG A 39 13.12 16.94 -1.47
C ARG A 39 12.66 18.34 -1.06
N GLU A 40 11.92 19.02 -1.92
CA GLU A 40 11.39 20.37 -1.70
C GLU A 40 10.48 20.42 -0.47
N LYS A 41 9.60 19.43 -0.33
CA LYS A 41 8.69 19.34 0.84
C LYS A 41 9.46 19.11 2.14
N ARG A 42 10.52 18.32 2.10
CA ARG A 42 11.42 18.10 3.26
C ARG A 42 12.18 19.37 3.61
N GLN A 43 12.73 20.06 2.61
CA GLN A 43 13.42 21.34 2.80
C GLN A 43 12.50 22.41 3.37
N LEU A 44 11.23 22.46 2.92
CA LEU A 44 10.22 23.38 3.45
C LEU A 44 9.90 23.12 4.92
N LEU A 45 9.92 21.88 5.39
CA LEU A 45 9.78 21.57 6.81
C LEU A 45 10.94 22.15 7.63
N ILE A 46 12.17 21.97 7.16
CA ILE A 46 13.36 22.49 7.86
C ILE A 46 13.37 24.03 7.86
N ASP A 47 12.98 24.65 6.73
CA ASP A 47 12.75 26.10 6.64
C ASP A 47 11.75 26.56 7.69
N SER A 48 10.61 25.89 7.80
CA SER A 48 9.57 26.22 8.78
C SER A 48 10.09 26.15 10.22
N LEU A 49 10.84 25.10 10.56
CA LEU A 49 11.41 24.94 11.91
C LEU A 49 12.45 26.02 12.24
N LEU A 50 13.35 26.35 11.30
CA LEU A 50 14.37 27.37 11.46
C LEU A 50 13.76 28.77 11.61
N ASN A 51 12.70 29.06 10.89
CA ASN A 51 12.01 30.34 10.92
C ASN A 51 10.94 30.46 12.01
N GLY A 52 10.68 29.34 12.76
CA GLY A 52 9.77 29.34 13.90
C GLY A 52 8.29 29.29 13.51
N PHE A 53 7.99 28.77 12.31
CA PHE A 53 6.61 28.43 11.94
C PHE A 53 6.13 27.22 12.70
N ASP A 54 4.83 27.21 13.01
CA ASP A 54 4.18 26.05 13.64
C ASP A 54 4.18 24.85 12.69
N VAL A 55 4.45 23.66 13.26
CA VAL A 55 4.42 22.40 12.54
C VAL A 55 3.44 21.45 13.22
N PRO A 56 2.73 20.61 12.46
CA PRO A 56 1.77 19.69 13.04
C PRO A 56 2.40 18.76 14.07
N LYS A 57 1.67 18.45 15.15
CA LYS A 57 2.10 17.56 16.24
C LYS A 57 2.49 16.18 15.74
N LEU A 58 3.42 15.54 16.45
CA LEU A 58 3.72 14.11 16.29
C LEU A 58 2.89 13.31 17.30
N TYR A 59 2.61 12.06 16.96
CA TYR A 59 1.90 11.12 17.84
C TYR A 59 2.71 9.84 17.98
N PHE A 60 3.02 9.47 19.22
CA PHE A 60 3.80 8.27 19.55
C PHE A 60 2.95 7.34 20.41
N HIS A 61 2.98 6.05 20.10
CA HIS A 61 2.51 5.00 21.00
C HIS A 61 3.62 4.71 22.00
N GLU A 62 3.34 4.81 23.29
CA GLU A 62 4.27 4.49 24.38
C GLU A 62 4.04 3.05 24.80
N PHE A 63 5.09 2.23 24.71
CA PHE A 63 5.07 0.84 25.15
C PHE A 63 5.28 0.73 26.64
N VAL A 64 4.36 0.07 27.35
CA VAL A 64 4.46 -0.25 28.77
C VAL A 64 4.04 -1.71 28.99
N PRO A 65 5.00 -2.61 29.28
CA PRO A 65 6.46 -2.46 29.32
C PRO A 65 7.07 -2.20 27.93
N TYR A 66 8.36 -1.88 27.90
CA TYR A 66 9.09 -1.67 26.63
C TYR A 66 8.93 -2.82 25.66
N ASN A 67 8.80 -2.52 24.38
CA ASN A 67 8.81 -3.53 23.32
C ASN A 67 10.26 -3.95 22.99
N GLN A 68 10.50 -5.26 22.89
CA GLN A 68 11.80 -5.81 22.43
C GLN A 68 11.59 -6.52 21.09
N GLU A 69 12.36 -6.10 20.09
CA GLU A 69 12.30 -6.68 18.76
C GLU A 69 13.68 -6.63 18.11
N ASP A 70 14.14 -7.72 17.52
CA ASP A 70 15.45 -7.86 16.87
C ASP A 70 16.64 -7.38 17.72
N GLY A 71 16.61 -7.66 19.04
CA GLY A 71 17.63 -7.24 19.98
C GLY A 71 17.64 -5.75 20.34
N LYS A 72 16.70 -4.97 19.82
CA LYS A 72 16.50 -3.56 20.15
C LYS A 72 15.37 -3.38 21.15
N ARG A 73 15.52 -2.36 21.99
CA ARG A 73 14.52 -1.98 22.97
C ARG A 73 13.86 -0.68 22.55
N TYR A 74 12.54 -0.74 22.32
CA TYR A 74 11.76 0.43 21.93
C TYR A 74 10.86 0.87 23.09
N ARG A 75 10.89 2.16 23.37
CA ARG A 75 9.96 2.81 24.30
C ARG A 75 8.75 3.37 23.59
N TYR A 76 8.94 3.82 22.36
CA TYR A 76 7.92 4.46 21.57
C TYR A 76 7.82 3.82 20.16
N ALA A 77 6.63 3.92 19.57
CA ALA A 77 6.46 3.72 18.13
C ALA A 77 5.73 4.92 17.56
N ILE A 78 6.12 5.33 16.35
CA ILE A 78 5.47 6.48 15.74
C ILE A 78 4.09 6.12 15.19
N VAL A 79 3.05 6.90 15.56
CA VAL A 79 1.69 6.78 15.05
C VAL A 79 1.46 7.75 13.90
N ASP A 80 1.79 9.03 14.07
CA ASP A 80 1.76 10.04 12.99
C ASP A 80 2.97 10.96 13.05
N GLY A 81 3.39 11.43 11.86
CA GLY A 81 4.50 12.36 11.69
C GLY A 81 5.83 11.73 11.30
N ARG A 82 5.85 10.46 10.88
CA ARG A 82 7.06 9.74 10.47
C ARG A 82 7.92 10.54 9.49
N GLN A 83 7.34 11.04 8.39
CA GLN A 83 8.07 11.79 7.37
C GLN A 83 8.68 13.09 7.92
N ARG A 84 8.01 13.71 8.90
CA ARG A 84 8.54 14.89 9.61
C ARG A 84 9.75 14.52 10.45
N LEU A 85 9.66 13.44 11.22
CA LEU A 85 10.71 12.96 12.09
C LEU A 85 11.94 12.51 11.29
N GLU A 86 11.75 11.69 10.26
CA GLU A 86 12.82 11.26 9.35
C GLU A 86 13.50 12.45 8.67
N THR A 87 12.75 13.47 8.25
CA THR A 87 13.29 14.67 7.62
C THR A 87 14.18 15.47 8.60
N ILE A 88 13.74 15.62 9.85
CA ILE A 88 14.53 16.28 10.90
C ILE A 88 15.85 15.51 11.13
N TRP A 89 15.79 14.20 11.22
CA TRP A 89 16.96 13.36 11.40
C TRP A 89 17.93 13.44 10.22
N GLU A 90 17.40 13.34 8.97
CA GLU A 90 18.23 13.50 7.75
C GLU A 90 18.94 14.86 7.71
N PHE A 91 18.29 15.94 8.17
CA PHE A 91 18.91 17.25 8.24
C PHE A 91 20.03 17.27 9.28
N ILE A 92 19.81 16.77 10.50
CA ILE A 92 20.83 16.72 11.57
C ILE A 92 22.01 15.82 11.16
N ASP A 93 21.75 14.71 10.45
CA ASP A 93 22.79 13.82 9.91
C ASP A 93 23.57 14.46 8.74
N GLY A 94 23.18 15.66 8.26
CA GLY A 94 23.84 16.36 7.15
C GLY A 94 23.46 15.86 5.75
N ASN A 95 22.48 14.95 5.64
CA ASN A 95 22.06 14.33 4.38
C ASN A 95 21.03 15.15 3.60
N LEU A 96 20.44 16.16 4.20
CA LEU A 96 19.45 17.06 3.60
C LEU A 96 19.94 18.52 3.75
N PRO A 97 20.49 19.16 2.71
CA PRO A 97 20.81 20.60 2.76
C PRO A 97 19.54 21.46 2.67
N LEU A 98 19.64 22.69 3.15
CA LEU A 98 18.63 23.73 2.97
C LEU A 98 18.37 23.98 1.48
N ALA A 99 17.21 24.51 1.15
CA ALA A 99 16.92 24.96 -0.22
C ALA A 99 17.88 26.09 -0.61
N GLU A 100 18.25 26.18 -1.89
CA GLU A 100 19.17 27.23 -2.38
C GLU A 100 18.60 28.65 -2.16
N ASP A 101 17.29 28.78 -2.20
CA ASP A 101 16.53 30.01 -1.99
C ASP A 101 16.11 30.24 -0.53
N PHE A 102 16.61 29.44 0.42
CA PHE A 102 16.31 29.59 1.84
C PHE A 102 16.64 30.99 2.35
N ARG A 103 15.70 31.59 3.08
CA ARG A 103 15.86 32.88 3.77
C ARG A 103 15.60 32.73 5.24
N TYR A 104 16.51 33.27 6.06
CA TYR A 104 16.31 33.36 7.50
C TYR A 104 15.57 34.66 7.83
N LEU A 105 14.28 34.56 8.17
CA LEU A 105 13.37 35.70 8.30
C LEU A 105 13.70 36.67 9.44
N ARG A 106 14.58 36.27 10.36
CA ARG A 106 14.97 37.08 11.51
C ARG A 106 16.20 37.94 11.23
N ASP A 107 16.94 37.64 10.16
CA ASP A 107 18.18 38.36 9.81
C ASP A 107 18.49 38.14 8.31
N ASP A 108 18.26 39.14 7.50
CA ASP A 108 18.52 39.10 6.04
C ASP A 108 19.99 39.00 5.66
N SER A 109 20.92 39.24 6.61
CA SER A 109 22.34 39.10 6.38
C SER A 109 22.78 37.62 6.34
N VAL A 110 21.99 36.71 6.85
CA VAL A 110 22.25 35.28 6.89
C VAL A 110 22.09 34.67 5.50
N LYS A 111 23.18 34.17 4.92
CA LYS A 111 23.19 33.46 3.63
C LYS A 111 23.39 31.97 3.88
N ALA A 112 22.29 31.28 4.24
CA ALA A 112 22.31 29.87 4.61
C ALA A 112 21.71 28.94 3.54
N GLY A 113 21.29 29.46 2.37
CA GLY A 113 20.81 28.63 1.26
C GLY A 113 21.85 27.58 0.85
N GLY A 114 21.40 26.35 0.61
CA GLY A 114 22.22 25.21 0.22
C GLY A 114 23.11 24.62 1.33
N LEU A 115 23.13 25.19 2.55
CA LEU A 115 23.95 24.67 3.64
C LEU A 115 23.34 23.40 4.26
N ASP A 116 24.20 22.44 4.55
CA ASP A 116 23.87 21.31 5.42
C ASP A 116 24.00 21.68 6.91
N TYR A 117 23.48 20.84 7.79
CA TYR A 117 23.49 21.09 9.23
C TYR A 117 24.91 21.24 9.82
N PRO A 118 25.93 20.42 9.48
CA PRO A 118 27.30 20.63 9.94
C PRO A 118 27.91 21.98 9.51
N THR A 119 27.62 22.39 8.29
CA THR A 119 28.13 23.69 7.77
C THR A 119 27.38 24.85 8.41
N LEU A 120 26.05 24.73 8.60
CA LEU A 120 25.24 25.68 9.33
C LEU A 120 25.77 25.85 10.77
N ALA A 121 26.11 24.75 11.44
CA ALA A 121 26.69 24.77 12.78
C ALA A 121 27.99 25.56 12.88
N LYS A 122 28.84 25.48 11.85
CA LYS A 122 30.14 26.20 11.80
C LYS A 122 29.96 27.69 11.47
N ARG A 123 29.09 28.01 10.50
CA ARG A 123 28.93 29.38 10.02
C ARG A 123 27.96 30.20 10.87
N TYR A 124 26.93 29.58 11.39
CA TYR A 124 25.86 30.23 12.13
C TYR A 124 25.47 29.44 13.39
N PRO A 125 26.41 29.32 14.38
CA PRO A 125 26.20 28.48 15.58
C PRO A 125 24.96 28.86 16.38
N HIS A 126 24.57 30.14 16.39
CA HIS A 126 23.39 30.62 17.08
C HIS A 126 22.09 30.13 16.40
N ILE A 127 22.05 29.97 15.07
CA ILE A 127 20.92 29.44 14.34
C ILE A 127 20.80 27.95 14.61
N LYS A 128 21.92 27.22 14.57
CA LYS A 128 21.98 25.81 14.95
C LYS A 128 21.47 25.58 16.38
N ALA A 129 21.95 26.32 17.35
CA ALA A 129 21.53 26.20 18.75
C ALA A 129 20.01 26.44 18.91
N ARG A 130 19.46 27.41 18.17
CA ARG A 130 18.04 27.68 18.17
C ARG A 130 17.25 26.53 17.53
N PHE A 131 17.70 25.99 16.43
CA PHE A 131 17.07 24.81 15.80
C PHE A 131 17.05 23.63 16.77
N ASP A 132 18.16 23.33 17.41
CA ASP A 132 18.29 22.22 18.37
C ASP A 132 17.32 22.35 19.56
N ALA A 133 17.15 23.58 20.04
CA ALA A 133 16.28 23.92 21.17
C ALA A 133 14.80 24.06 20.76
N THR A 134 14.47 24.06 19.46
CA THR A 134 13.09 24.20 19.01
C THR A 134 12.24 23.05 19.56
N PRO A 135 11.18 23.33 20.33
CA PRO A 135 10.26 22.31 20.81
C PRO A 135 9.42 21.80 19.65
N ILE A 136 9.19 20.49 19.63
CA ILE A 136 8.22 19.86 18.74
C ILE A 136 7.11 19.23 19.60
N ASP A 137 5.87 19.52 19.29
CA ASP A 137 4.74 18.95 20.03
C ASP A 137 4.60 17.47 19.77
N ILE A 138 4.81 16.63 20.79
CA ILE A 138 4.66 15.19 20.73
C ILE A 138 3.65 14.74 21.77
N VAL A 139 2.58 14.09 21.30
CA VAL A 139 1.57 13.45 22.13
C VAL A 139 1.86 11.98 22.25
N THR A 140 1.98 11.45 23.47
CA THR A 140 2.11 10.03 23.73
C THR A 140 0.76 9.39 23.96
N ILE A 141 0.58 8.18 23.45
CA ILE A 141 -0.64 7.36 23.57
C ILE A 141 -0.25 6.11 24.33
N ARG A 142 -0.89 5.84 25.45
CA ARG A 142 -0.77 4.58 26.21
C ARG A 142 -2.01 3.75 26.01
N THR A 143 -1.86 2.56 25.48
CA THR A 143 -2.89 1.53 25.40
C THR A 143 -2.25 0.24 24.93
N ASN A 144 -2.78 -0.91 25.35
CA ASN A 144 -2.43 -2.21 24.77
C ASN A 144 -3.40 -2.61 23.64
N ASP A 145 -4.43 -1.82 23.42
CA ASP A 145 -5.41 -2.05 22.35
C ASP A 145 -4.95 -1.38 21.05
N ILE A 146 -4.40 -2.17 20.14
CA ILE A 146 -3.93 -1.71 18.84
C ILE A 146 -5.09 -1.17 17.98
N GLU A 147 -6.32 -1.68 18.16
CA GLU A 147 -7.49 -1.18 17.41
C GLU A 147 -7.79 0.30 17.76
N LEU A 148 -7.58 0.71 19.01
CA LEU A 148 -7.74 2.11 19.43
C LEU A 148 -6.67 3.01 18.81
N ILE A 149 -5.43 2.53 18.66
CA ILE A 149 -4.36 3.28 17.97
C ILE A 149 -4.70 3.42 16.49
N GLU A 150 -5.17 2.36 15.83
CA GLU A 150 -5.59 2.38 14.43
C GLU A 150 -6.78 3.34 14.21
N ASP A 151 -7.76 3.37 15.12
CA ASP A 151 -8.90 4.28 15.04
C ASP A 151 -8.46 5.74 15.23
N MET A 152 -7.60 6.02 16.22
CA MET A 152 -7.03 7.34 16.43
C MET A 152 -6.20 7.79 15.22
N PHE A 153 -5.35 6.93 14.67
CA PHE A 153 -4.58 7.21 13.46
C PHE A 153 -5.50 7.56 12.28
N SER A 154 -6.60 6.82 12.11
CA SER A 154 -7.60 7.11 11.08
C SER A 154 -8.19 8.51 11.24
N ARG A 155 -8.55 8.91 12.46
CA ARG A 155 -9.11 10.22 12.77
C ARG A 155 -8.11 11.36 12.56
N LEU A 156 -6.86 11.19 12.98
CA LEU A 156 -5.78 12.17 12.77
C LEU A 156 -5.52 12.43 11.28
N ASN A 157 -5.67 11.41 10.45
CA ASN A 157 -5.44 11.50 9.00
C ASN A 157 -6.69 11.88 8.18
N GLU A 158 -7.83 12.16 8.80
CA GLU A 158 -9.04 12.60 8.08
C GLU A 158 -8.81 13.90 7.29
N ALA A 159 -7.90 14.76 7.72
CA ALA A 159 -7.50 15.97 6.99
C ALA A 159 -6.73 15.65 5.68
N VAL A 160 -6.08 14.47 5.58
CA VAL A 160 -5.55 13.93 4.32
C VAL A 160 -6.34 12.67 4.00
N PRO A 161 -7.21 12.67 3.01
CA PRO A 161 -8.12 11.55 2.78
C PRO A 161 -7.32 10.26 2.55
N LEU A 162 -7.51 9.32 3.50
CA LEU A 162 -6.99 7.97 3.36
C LEU A 162 -7.52 7.37 2.07
N ASN A 163 -6.66 6.72 1.29
CA ASN A 163 -7.13 5.92 0.19
C ASN A 163 -7.87 4.66 0.70
N ALA A 164 -8.52 3.94 -0.21
CA ALA A 164 -9.34 2.79 0.18
C ALA A 164 -8.55 1.66 0.89
N PRO A 165 -7.36 1.24 0.42
CA PRO A 165 -6.53 0.26 1.13
C PRO A 165 -6.10 0.69 2.53
N GLU A 166 -5.78 1.98 2.70
CA GLU A 166 -5.40 2.55 3.98
C GLU A 166 -6.56 2.50 4.98
N LYS A 167 -7.76 2.89 4.53
CA LYS A 167 -8.98 2.81 5.37
C LYS A 167 -9.30 1.38 5.77
N ARG A 168 -9.16 0.41 4.84
CA ARG A 168 -9.38 -1.02 5.14
C ARG A 168 -8.37 -1.56 6.14
N GLY A 169 -7.10 -1.10 6.07
CA GLY A 169 -6.05 -1.49 7.01
C GLY A 169 -6.30 -1.03 8.45
N ALA A 170 -7.03 0.08 8.62
CA ALA A 170 -7.41 0.64 9.91
C ALA A 170 -8.72 0.06 10.48
N LEU A 171 -9.43 -0.80 9.73
CA LEU A 171 -10.62 -1.49 10.24
C LEU A 171 -10.21 -2.66 11.14
N GLY A 172 -10.77 -2.75 12.33
CA GLY A 172 -10.57 -3.90 13.20
C GLY A 172 -11.17 -5.21 12.62
N GLY A 173 -10.78 -6.34 13.20
CA GLY A 173 -11.25 -7.66 12.79
C GLY A 173 -10.18 -8.48 12.07
N PRO A 174 -10.51 -9.70 11.56
CA PRO A 174 -9.51 -10.63 11.05
C PRO A 174 -8.97 -10.29 9.64
N MET A 175 -9.72 -9.54 8.83
CA MET A 175 -9.35 -9.29 7.43
C MET A 175 -8.14 -8.38 7.24
N PRO A 176 -7.91 -7.31 8.02
CA PRO A 176 -6.68 -6.52 7.90
C PRO A 176 -5.41 -7.36 8.07
N ALA A 177 -5.38 -8.28 9.04
CA ALA A 177 -4.26 -9.21 9.24
C ALA A 177 -4.12 -10.20 8.06
N ALA A 178 -5.23 -10.77 7.57
CA ALA A 178 -5.24 -11.63 6.40
C ALA A 178 -4.71 -10.91 5.14
N ILE A 179 -5.13 -9.66 4.91
CA ILE A 179 -4.66 -8.83 3.79
C ILE A 179 -3.16 -8.56 3.91
N ARG A 180 -2.64 -8.22 5.11
CA ARG A 180 -1.20 -8.03 5.35
C ARG A 180 -0.42 -9.31 5.04
N ARG A 181 -0.88 -10.47 5.54
CA ARG A 181 -0.25 -11.77 5.30
C ARG A 181 -0.17 -12.09 3.80
N VAL A 182 -1.29 -12.00 3.07
CA VAL A 182 -1.33 -12.26 1.63
C VAL A 182 -0.44 -11.28 0.87
N SER A 183 -0.46 -9.98 1.21
CA SER A 183 0.37 -8.97 0.52
C SER A 183 1.88 -9.13 0.76
N ALA A 184 2.28 -9.84 1.81
CA ALA A 184 3.67 -10.19 2.09
C ALA A 184 4.17 -11.41 1.26
N HIS A 185 3.28 -12.09 0.50
CA HIS A 185 3.67 -13.22 -0.33
C HIS A 185 4.70 -12.83 -1.38
N THR A 186 5.65 -13.73 -1.68
CA THR A 186 6.77 -13.49 -2.62
C THR A 186 6.32 -13.09 -4.02
N PHE A 187 5.11 -13.42 -4.43
CA PHE A 187 4.52 -12.95 -5.68
C PHE A 187 4.59 -11.44 -5.82
N PHE A 188 4.21 -10.70 -4.78
CA PHE A 188 4.19 -9.24 -4.81
C PHE A 188 5.59 -8.63 -4.85
N SER A 189 6.52 -9.14 -4.05
CA SER A 189 7.87 -8.58 -3.96
C SER A 189 8.78 -8.96 -5.13
N LYS A 190 8.56 -10.13 -5.78
CA LYS A 190 9.45 -10.62 -6.85
C LYS A 190 8.89 -10.39 -8.25
N HIS A 191 7.58 -10.56 -8.45
CA HIS A 191 6.99 -10.65 -9.78
C HIS A 191 6.22 -9.39 -10.18
N VAL A 192 5.60 -8.67 -9.23
CA VAL A 192 4.88 -7.43 -9.50
C VAL A 192 5.88 -6.28 -9.73
N PRO A 193 5.85 -5.59 -10.90
CA PRO A 193 6.89 -4.63 -11.28
C PRO A 193 6.69 -3.22 -10.72
N PHE A 194 5.81 -3.02 -9.75
CA PHE A 194 5.59 -1.72 -9.10
C PHE A 194 5.66 -1.83 -7.59
N PRO A 195 6.15 -0.78 -6.90
CA PRO A 195 6.28 -0.77 -5.44
C PRO A 195 4.92 -0.73 -4.74
N ASP A 196 4.89 -1.17 -3.48
CA ASP A 196 3.69 -1.10 -2.61
C ASP A 196 3.39 0.33 -2.11
N SER A 197 3.60 1.35 -2.94
CA SER A 197 3.28 2.72 -2.57
C SER A 197 1.79 2.86 -2.27
N ARG A 198 1.45 3.46 -1.11
CA ARG A 198 0.08 3.63 -0.63
C ARG A 198 -0.73 2.31 -0.60
N TYR A 199 -0.07 1.19 -0.27
CA TYR A 199 -0.67 -0.14 -0.10
C TYR A 199 -1.33 -0.74 -1.34
N ARG A 200 -0.74 -0.52 -2.53
CA ARG A 200 -1.24 -1.11 -3.79
C ARG A 200 -1.26 -2.64 -3.75
N HIS A 201 -0.26 -3.28 -3.12
CA HIS A 201 -0.22 -4.74 -2.96
C HIS A 201 -1.31 -5.20 -1.99
N ARG A 202 -1.60 -4.44 -0.93
CA ARG A 202 -2.72 -4.74 -0.01
C ARG A 202 -4.08 -4.60 -0.69
N ASP A 203 -4.24 -3.67 -1.63
CA ASP A 203 -5.47 -3.57 -2.44
C ASP A 203 -5.69 -4.81 -3.29
N LEU A 204 -4.64 -5.31 -3.95
CA LEU A 204 -4.68 -6.56 -4.70
C LEU A 204 -4.96 -7.76 -3.78
N ALA A 205 -4.30 -7.86 -2.64
CA ALA A 205 -4.53 -8.91 -1.66
C ALA A 205 -5.99 -8.93 -1.16
N ALA A 206 -6.56 -7.75 -0.91
CA ALA A 206 -7.98 -7.64 -0.55
C ALA A 206 -8.91 -8.13 -1.67
N LYS A 207 -8.60 -7.80 -2.94
CA LYS A 207 -9.34 -8.33 -4.10
C LYS A 207 -9.25 -9.84 -4.18
N PHE A 208 -8.07 -10.42 -4.01
CA PHE A 208 -7.85 -11.86 -4.08
C PHE A 208 -8.63 -12.61 -2.99
N LEU A 209 -8.58 -12.12 -1.75
CA LEU A 209 -9.36 -12.68 -0.65
C LEU A 209 -10.86 -12.57 -0.92
N TYR A 210 -11.33 -11.45 -1.45
CA TYR A 210 -12.74 -11.26 -1.77
C TYR A 210 -13.22 -12.15 -2.94
N ILE A 211 -12.41 -12.31 -3.98
CA ILE A 211 -12.67 -13.22 -5.10
C ILE A 211 -12.75 -14.67 -4.62
N GLU A 212 -11.81 -15.09 -3.78
CA GLU A 212 -11.81 -16.46 -3.23
C GLU A 212 -13.02 -16.69 -2.33
N PHE A 213 -13.34 -15.75 -1.44
CA PHE A 213 -14.48 -15.83 -0.53
C PHE A 213 -15.82 -15.89 -1.28
N SER A 214 -16.00 -15.05 -2.30
CA SER A 214 -17.25 -14.99 -3.06
C SER A 214 -17.49 -16.19 -3.95
N ASN A 215 -16.45 -17.00 -4.20
CA ASN A 215 -16.47 -18.13 -5.13
C ASN A 215 -17.04 -17.81 -6.53
N ALA A 216 -16.91 -16.56 -6.96
CA ALA A 216 -17.50 -16.03 -8.19
C ALA A 216 -16.55 -14.99 -8.83
N ILE A 217 -17.03 -14.28 -9.86
CA ILE A 217 -16.40 -13.07 -10.39
C ILE A 217 -17.13 -11.86 -9.79
N PRO A 218 -16.74 -11.37 -8.61
CA PRO A 218 -17.41 -10.29 -7.93
C PRO A 218 -16.99 -8.93 -8.47
N ASN A 219 -17.77 -7.92 -8.13
CA ASN A 219 -17.38 -6.53 -8.30
C ASN A 219 -16.32 -6.15 -7.27
N THR A 220 -15.11 -5.81 -7.73
CA THR A 220 -13.97 -5.47 -6.85
C THR A 220 -13.78 -3.97 -6.63
N LYS A 221 -14.82 -3.15 -6.87
CA LYS A 221 -14.83 -1.72 -6.55
C LYS A 221 -14.71 -1.50 -5.03
N LYS A 222 -14.24 -0.31 -4.65
CA LYS A 222 -13.98 0.08 -3.26
C LYS A 222 -15.11 -0.31 -2.30
N ALA A 223 -16.36 0.02 -2.63
CA ALA A 223 -17.50 -0.21 -1.74
C ALA A 223 -17.69 -1.70 -1.36
N TYR A 224 -17.47 -2.61 -2.31
CA TYR A 224 -17.59 -4.05 -2.08
C TYR A 224 -16.45 -4.59 -1.21
N LEU A 225 -15.21 -4.14 -1.44
CA LEU A 225 -14.06 -4.53 -0.62
C LEU A 225 -14.16 -3.98 0.80
N ASP A 226 -14.63 -2.74 0.96
CA ASP A 226 -14.85 -2.13 2.27
C ASP A 226 -15.99 -2.86 3.03
N GLY A 227 -17.07 -3.24 2.31
CA GLY A 227 -18.15 -4.07 2.85
C GLY A 227 -17.66 -5.44 3.33
N PHE A 228 -16.88 -6.13 2.51
CA PHE A 228 -16.28 -7.42 2.84
C PHE A 228 -15.49 -7.39 4.15
N VAL A 229 -14.62 -6.38 4.33
CA VAL A 229 -13.83 -6.26 5.56
C VAL A 229 -14.71 -5.95 6.78
N LYS A 230 -15.71 -5.06 6.62
CA LYS A 230 -16.67 -4.73 7.69
C LYS A 230 -17.54 -5.92 8.08
N ASP A 231 -17.97 -6.73 7.13
CA ASP A 231 -18.76 -7.93 7.39
C ASP A 231 -17.98 -8.95 8.21
N PHE A 232 -16.71 -9.19 7.90
CA PHE A 232 -15.85 -10.08 8.72
C PHE A 232 -15.60 -9.54 10.13
N ARG A 233 -15.50 -8.22 10.32
CA ARG A 233 -15.44 -7.59 11.66
C ARG A 233 -16.74 -7.85 12.42
N ARG A 234 -17.89 -7.64 11.80
CA ARG A 234 -19.22 -7.90 12.40
C ARG A 234 -19.38 -9.38 12.75
N TRP A 235 -19.16 -10.30 11.80
CA TRP A 235 -19.28 -11.74 12.01
C TRP A 235 -18.34 -12.25 13.12
N ARG A 236 -17.15 -11.68 13.23
CA ARG A 236 -16.24 -12.03 14.33
C ARG A 236 -16.84 -11.69 15.69
N LYS A 237 -17.48 -10.54 15.83
CA LYS A 237 -18.15 -10.12 17.07
C LYS A 237 -19.39 -10.98 17.37
N GLU A 238 -20.11 -11.41 16.35
CA GLU A 238 -21.30 -12.26 16.44
C GLU A 238 -20.97 -13.76 16.64
N GLY A 239 -19.69 -14.15 16.60
CA GLY A 239 -19.27 -15.54 16.70
C GLY A 239 -19.57 -16.39 15.47
N ASP A 240 -19.81 -15.77 14.31
CA ASP A 240 -20.10 -16.45 13.05
C ASP A 240 -18.90 -17.29 12.59
N LYS A 241 -19.17 -18.53 12.21
CA LYS A 241 -18.15 -19.49 11.75
C LYS A 241 -17.37 -19.00 10.54
N ARG A 242 -17.95 -18.17 9.69
CA ARG A 242 -17.28 -17.55 8.52
C ARG A 242 -16.10 -16.68 8.89
N ALA A 243 -16.12 -16.05 10.07
CA ALA A 243 -15.05 -15.24 10.62
C ALA A 243 -14.23 -15.97 11.69
N SER A 244 -14.36 -17.28 11.82
CA SER A 244 -13.52 -18.08 12.70
C SER A 244 -12.05 -18.06 12.23
N ALA A 245 -11.10 -18.28 13.15
CA ALA A 245 -9.69 -18.31 12.80
C ALA A 245 -9.36 -19.39 11.74
N SER A 246 -10.01 -20.56 11.84
CA SER A 246 -9.86 -21.65 10.87
C SER A 246 -10.38 -21.28 9.48
N ALA A 247 -11.57 -20.65 9.39
CA ALA A 247 -12.14 -20.23 8.10
C ALA A 247 -11.29 -19.15 7.42
N VAL A 248 -10.81 -18.17 8.20
CA VAL A 248 -9.91 -17.11 7.68
C VAL A 248 -8.58 -17.72 7.23
N SER A 249 -8.01 -18.65 8.01
CA SER A 249 -6.77 -19.32 7.64
C SER A 249 -6.91 -20.15 6.35
N ALA A 250 -8.03 -20.88 6.20
CA ALA A 250 -8.33 -21.63 4.99
C ALA A 250 -8.47 -20.71 3.77
N LEU A 251 -9.17 -19.57 3.92
CA LEU A 251 -9.32 -18.56 2.87
C LEU A 251 -7.95 -18.00 2.42
N VAL A 252 -7.09 -17.65 3.38
CA VAL A 252 -5.73 -17.19 3.10
C VAL A 252 -4.92 -18.27 2.38
N GLY A 253 -4.96 -19.52 2.87
CA GLY A 253 -4.27 -20.65 2.25
C GLY A 253 -4.66 -20.86 0.79
N SER A 254 -5.95 -20.81 0.47
CA SER A 254 -6.44 -20.94 -0.92
C SER A 254 -5.93 -19.82 -1.83
N VAL A 255 -5.83 -18.59 -1.32
CA VAL A 255 -5.22 -17.48 -2.07
C VAL A 255 -3.72 -17.71 -2.27
N GLU A 256 -2.99 -18.09 -1.20
CA GLU A 256 -1.56 -18.38 -1.26
C GLU A 256 -1.24 -19.52 -2.26
N GLU A 257 -2.03 -20.59 -2.31
CA GLU A 257 -1.91 -21.66 -3.31
C GLU A 257 -2.04 -21.12 -4.76
N THR A 258 -2.99 -20.22 -5.00
CA THR A 258 -3.14 -19.58 -6.31
C THR A 258 -1.91 -18.72 -6.64
N LEU A 259 -1.38 -17.97 -5.66
CA LEU A 259 -0.17 -17.16 -5.83
C LEU A 259 1.08 -18.02 -6.08
N VAL A 260 1.18 -19.22 -5.50
CA VAL A 260 2.25 -20.17 -5.80
C VAL A 260 2.20 -20.59 -7.27
N LEU A 261 1.03 -20.88 -7.83
CA LEU A 261 0.89 -21.17 -9.27
C LEU A 261 1.30 -19.95 -10.12
N MET A 262 0.89 -18.75 -9.72
CA MET A 262 1.31 -17.54 -10.42
C MET A 262 2.84 -17.32 -10.36
N ASN A 263 3.48 -17.58 -9.21
CA ASN A 263 4.94 -17.52 -9.08
C ASN A 263 5.68 -18.47 -10.05
N SER A 264 5.11 -19.63 -10.33
CA SER A 264 5.74 -20.60 -11.26
C SER A 264 5.65 -20.19 -12.73
N VAL A 265 4.78 -19.23 -13.06
CA VAL A 265 4.51 -18.80 -14.43
C VAL A 265 5.12 -17.44 -14.74
N PHE A 266 5.00 -16.47 -13.84
CA PHE A 266 5.48 -15.11 -14.08
C PHE A 266 6.98 -14.95 -13.75
N GLY A 267 7.67 -14.13 -14.56
CA GLY A 267 9.08 -13.78 -14.34
C GLY A 267 9.27 -12.73 -13.25
N ILE A 268 10.53 -12.44 -12.91
CA ILE A 268 10.87 -11.35 -11.97
C ILE A 268 10.48 -10.01 -12.61
N SER A 269 9.79 -9.15 -11.84
CA SER A 269 9.30 -7.84 -12.32
C SER A 269 8.60 -7.96 -13.69
N ASP A 270 7.66 -8.91 -13.80
CA ASP A 270 7.07 -9.31 -15.06
C ASP A 270 6.25 -8.20 -15.72
N SER A 271 6.55 -7.89 -16.98
CA SER A 271 5.86 -6.87 -17.75
C SER A 271 4.34 -7.12 -17.91
N LEU A 272 3.92 -8.40 -17.90
CA LEU A 272 2.51 -8.79 -17.94
C LEU A 272 1.73 -8.33 -16.69
N LEU A 273 2.42 -8.04 -15.59
CA LEU A 273 1.83 -7.62 -14.31
C LEU A 273 1.88 -6.10 -14.08
N ARG A 274 2.20 -5.29 -15.10
CA ARG A 274 2.23 -3.81 -14.98
C ARG A 274 0.87 -3.20 -14.65
N GLN A 275 -0.19 -3.76 -15.21
CA GLN A 275 -1.55 -3.24 -15.04
C GLN A 275 -2.30 -3.99 -13.95
N VAL A 276 -2.69 -3.30 -12.88
CA VAL A 276 -3.45 -3.85 -11.75
C VAL A 276 -4.70 -4.62 -12.21
N GLY A 277 -5.40 -4.10 -13.23
CA GLY A 277 -6.58 -4.76 -13.79
C GLY A 277 -6.28 -6.10 -14.45
N MET A 278 -5.09 -6.28 -15.04
CA MET A 278 -4.66 -7.56 -15.61
C MET A 278 -4.29 -8.57 -14.52
N ILE A 279 -3.64 -8.12 -13.45
CA ILE A 279 -3.32 -8.99 -12.31
C ILE A 279 -4.60 -9.64 -11.75
N THR A 280 -5.70 -8.88 -11.67
CA THR A 280 -7.00 -9.41 -11.22
C THR A 280 -7.54 -10.48 -12.19
N VAL A 281 -7.44 -10.26 -13.49
CA VAL A 281 -7.85 -11.25 -14.52
C VAL A 281 -6.98 -12.51 -14.43
N TYR A 282 -5.66 -12.35 -14.30
CA TYR A 282 -4.75 -13.49 -14.13
C TYR A 282 -5.01 -14.24 -12.83
N PHE A 283 -5.31 -13.56 -11.73
CA PHE A 283 -5.69 -14.24 -10.50
C PHE A 283 -6.94 -15.11 -10.69
N HIS A 284 -7.98 -14.60 -11.37
CA HIS A 284 -9.15 -15.42 -11.73
C HIS A 284 -8.77 -16.62 -12.58
N LEU A 285 -7.96 -16.44 -13.62
CA LEU A 285 -7.48 -17.52 -14.47
C LEU A 285 -6.76 -18.61 -13.67
N PHE A 286 -5.76 -18.24 -12.86
CA PHE A 286 -4.97 -19.19 -12.07
C PHE A 286 -5.74 -19.83 -10.93
N ARG A 287 -6.73 -19.13 -10.36
CA ARG A 287 -7.70 -19.72 -9.45
C ARG A 287 -8.47 -20.88 -10.14
N GLN A 288 -8.89 -20.68 -11.37
CA GLN A 288 -9.59 -21.75 -12.11
C GLN A 288 -8.63 -22.89 -12.52
N VAL A 289 -7.36 -22.61 -12.79
CA VAL A 289 -6.33 -23.65 -12.96
C VAL A 289 -6.17 -24.47 -11.68
N ARG A 290 -6.08 -23.83 -10.52
CA ARG A 290 -6.02 -24.50 -9.21
C ARG A 290 -7.23 -25.40 -8.97
N LEU A 291 -8.43 -24.92 -9.31
CA LEU A 291 -9.68 -25.67 -9.21
C LEU A 291 -9.87 -26.73 -10.31
N LYS A 292 -8.87 -26.94 -11.18
CA LYS A 292 -8.88 -27.89 -12.32
C LYS A 292 -10.01 -27.64 -13.34
N ARG A 293 -10.53 -26.41 -13.39
CA ARG A 293 -11.55 -25.96 -14.36
C ARG A 293 -10.93 -25.36 -15.63
N VAL A 294 -9.63 -25.06 -15.60
CA VAL A 294 -8.83 -24.60 -16.74
C VAL A 294 -7.59 -25.47 -16.83
N GLY A 295 -7.18 -25.82 -18.05
CA GLY A 295 -5.97 -26.59 -18.31
C GLY A 295 -4.70 -25.79 -18.00
N HIS A 296 -3.55 -26.40 -18.27
CA HIS A 296 -2.25 -25.81 -17.98
C HIS A 296 -2.01 -24.54 -18.80
N VAL A 297 -1.58 -23.46 -18.11
CA VAL A 297 -1.27 -22.16 -18.70
C VAL A 297 0.19 -21.82 -18.47
N ARG A 298 0.89 -21.45 -19.53
CA ARG A 298 2.31 -21.04 -19.52
C ARG A 298 2.45 -19.55 -19.84
N ARG A 299 3.55 -18.96 -19.41
CA ARG A 299 3.84 -17.54 -19.63
C ARG A 299 3.83 -17.14 -21.11
N GLU A 300 4.37 -18.00 -21.98
CA GLU A 300 4.44 -17.74 -23.41
C GLU A 300 3.05 -17.55 -24.05
N MET A 301 2.05 -18.27 -23.54
CA MET A 301 0.66 -18.16 -23.99
C MET A 301 0.08 -16.77 -23.67
N LEU A 302 0.33 -16.29 -22.44
CA LEU A 302 -0.10 -14.96 -21.98
C LEU A 302 0.67 -13.86 -22.71
N SER A 303 1.97 -14.03 -22.91
CA SER A 303 2.80 -13.09 -23.67
C SER A 303 2.36 -13.00 -25.15
N LYS A 304 1.95 -14.12 -25.76
CA LYS A 304 1.43 -14.08 -27.12
C LYS A 304 0.10 -13.35 -27.19
N PHE A 305 -0.80 -13.57 -26.23
CA PHE A 305 -2.06 -12.84 -26.12
C PHE A 305 -1.82 -11.34 -26.07
N GLU A 306 -0.91 -10.86 -25.20
CA GLU A 306 -0.62 -9.43 -25.07
C GLU A 306 0.02 -8.84 -26.34
N ARG A 307 0.95 -9.57 -26.99
CA ARG A 307 1.54 -9.12 -28.27
C ARG A 307 0.51 -9.03 -29.38
N ASP A 308 -0.39 -10.01 -29.51
CA ASP A 308 -1.42 -10.00 -30.54
C ASP A 308 -2.43 -8.88 -30.29
N ARG A 309 -2.73 -8.59 -29.00
CA ARG A 309 -3.57 -7.46 -28.61
C ARG A 309 -2.91 -6.11 -28.90
N GLU A 310 -1.59 -5.98 -28.66
CA GLU A 310 -0.82 -4.77 -28.99
C GLU A 310 -0.81 -4.49 -30.51
N LYS A 311 -0.54 -5.53 -31.31
CA LYS A 311 -0.64 -5.44 -32.78
C LYS A 311 -2.04 -5.02 -33.24
N ASN A 312 -3.10 -5.51 -32.58
CA ASN A 312 -4.46 -5.12 -32.92
C ASN A 312 -4.70 -3.62 -32.66
N ARG A 313 -4.12 -3.05 -31.60
CA ARG A 313 -4.20 -1.60 -31.33
C ARG A 313 -3.47 -0.79 -32.41
N GLU A 314 -2.28 -1.23 -32.81
CA GLU A 314 -1.54 -0.59 -33.92
C GLU A 314 -2.37 -0.61 -35.22
N LEU A 315 -3.08 -1.71 -35.51
CA LEU A 315 -3.99 -1.78 -36.67
C LEU A 315 -5.17 -0.82 -36.52
N VAL A 316 -5.74 -0.70 -35.32
CA VAL A 316 -6.83 0.27 -35.05
C VAL A 316 -6.37 1.70 -35.26
N GLU A 317 -5.18 2.05 -34.77
CA GLU A 317 -4.60 3.39 -34.95
C GLU A 317 -4.33 3.70 -36.44
N ALA A 318 -3.86 2.70 -37.20
CA ALA A 318 -3.53 2.87 -38.60
C ALA A 318 -4.75 2.87 -39.54
N MET A 319 -5.76 2.06 -39.28
CA MET A 319 -6.85 1.74 -40.23
C MET A 319 -8.26 2.02 -39.68
N GLY A 320 -8.39 2.36 -38.40
CA GLY A 320 -9.68 2.54 -37.72
C GLY A 320 -10.33 1.19 -37.27
N GLU A 321 -11.26 1.31 -36.32
CA GLU A 321 -11.92 0.15 -35.68
C GLU A 321 -12.75 -0.72 -36.65
N SER A 322 -13.24 -0.15 -37.75
CA SER A 322 -14.09 -0.84 -38.73
C SER A 322 -13.31 -1.67 -39.75
N SER A 323 -12.00 -1.69 -39.72
CA SER A 323 -11.18 -2.46 -40.64
C SER A 323 -11.38 -3.97 -40.44
N LYS A 324 -11.49 -4.72 -41.54
CA LYS A 324 -11.60 -6.20 -41.51
C LYS A 324 -10.38 -6.90 -40.92
N GLN A 325 -9.26 -6.20 -40.79
CA GLN A 325 -8.03 -6.73 -40.20
C GLN A 325 -8.01 -6.60 -38.68
N VAL A 326 -8.90 -5.81 -38.10
CA VAL A 326 -9.03 -5.58 -36.68
C VAL A 326 -9.87 -6.70 -36.04
N ASP A 327 -9.31 -7.34 -34.99
CA ASP A 327 -10.02 -8.34 -34.21
C ASP A 327 -10.93 -7.66 -33.17
N ALA A 328 -12.24 -7.81 -33.38
CA ALA A 328 -13.27 -7.24 -32.52
C ALA A 328 -13.18 -7.73 -31.06
N GLN A 329 -12.66 -8.93 -30.79
CA GLN A 329 -12.51 -9.44 -29.43
C GLN A 329 -11.46 -8.64 -28.65
N PHE A 330 -10.34 -8.26 -29.29
CA PHE A 330 -9.36 -7.39 -28.65
C PHE A 330 -9.87 -5.97 -28.43
N LEU A 331 -10.70 -5.43 -29.34
CA LEU A 331 -11.39 -4.15 -29.11
C LEU A 331 -12.30 -4.22 -27.89
N GLU A 332 -13.10 -5.27 -27.80
CA GLU A 332 -13.99 -5.50 -26.65
C GLU A 332 -13.19 -5.66 -25.34
N PHE A 333 -12.07 -6.39 -25.37
CA PHE A 333 -11.16 -6.52 -24.24
C PHE A 333 -10.64 -5.16 -23.76
N ASP A 334 -10.16 -4.34 -24.68
CA ASP A 334 -9.58 -3.02 -24.37
C ASP A 334 -10.62 -2.04 -23.86
N LYS A 335 -11.83 -2.03 -24.43
CA LYS A 335 -12.98 -1.26 -23.94
C LYS A 335 -13.28 -1.59 -22.47
N HIS A 336 -13.31 -2.87 -22.11
CA HIS A 336 -13.56 -3.31 -20.74
C HIS A 336 -12.35 -3.19 -19.80
N SER A 337 -11.17 -2.79 -20.32
CA SER A 337 -10.01 -2.47 -19.49
C SER A 337 -10.13 -1.10 -18.80
N GLN A 338 -11.03 -0.22 -19.24
CA GLN A 338 -11.31 1.08 -18.62
C GLN A 338 -12.07 0.95 -17.29
N THR A 339 -12.82 -0.14 -17.08
CA THR A 339 -13.54 -0.44 -15.85
C THR A 339 -13.05 -1.71 -15.17
N PRO A 340 -11.76 -1.78 -14.78
CA PRO A 340 -11.07 -3.03 -14.44
C PRO A 340 -11.60 -3.75 -13.18
N ASN A 341 -12.39 -3.06 -12.37
CA ASN A 341 -12.93 -3.57 -11.11
C ASN A 341 -14.41 -4.00 -11.20
N ASP A 342 -15.03 -3.82 -12.35
CA ASP A 342 -16.41 -4.20 -12.58
C ASP A 342 -16.53 -5.71 -12.88
N ALA A 343 -17.48 -6.39 -12.24
CA ALA A 343 -17.67 -7.84 -12.40
C ALA A 343 -17.94 -8.24 -13.87
N TYR A 344 -18.76 -7.46 -14.57
CA TYR A 344 -19.07 -7.70 -15.98
C TYR A 344 -17.82 -7.54 -16.85
N ALA A 345 -17.05 -6.45 -16.64
CA ALA A 345 -15.81 -6.18 -17.38
C ALA A 345 -14.73 -7.25 -17.11
N ILE A 346 -14.59 -7.72 -15.86
CA ILE A 346 -13.67 -8.81 -15.51
C ILE A 346 -14.09 -10.10 -16.23
N ARG A 347 -15.41 -10.42 -16.26
CA ARG A 347 -15.96 -11.61 -16.90
C ARG A 347 -15.71 -11.61 -18.40
N ILE A 348 -15.99 -10.49 -19.08
CA ILE A 348 -15.72 -10.35 -20.53
C ILE A 348 -14.26 -10.56 -20.83
N ARG A 349 -13.35 -9.87 -20.12
CA ARG A 349 -11.91 -10.00 -20.34
C ARG A 349 -11.40 -11.41 -20.08
N LEU A 350 -11.85 -12.05 -19.01
CA LEU A 350 -11.48 -13.44 -18.71
C LEU A 350 -12.00 -14.38 -19.83
N GLY A 351 -13.25 -14.16 -20.28
CA GLY A 351 -13.84 -14.95 -21.36
C GLY A 351 -13.09 -14.83 -22.68
N ILE A 352 -12.67 -13.63 -23.07
CA ILE A 352 -11.87 -13.39 -24.27
C ILE A 352 -10.49 -14.10 -24.13
N LEU A 353 -9.83 -13.96 -22.98
CA LEU A 353 -8.57 -14.63 -22.72
C LEU A 353 -8.70 -16.17 -22.79
N LEU A 354 -9.74 -16.75 -22.18
CA LEU A 354 -9.99 -18.20 -22.22
C LEU A 354 -10.27 -18.70 -23.64
N ARG A 355 -11.10 -17.99 -24.41
CA ARG A 355 -11.34 -18.32 -25.83
C ARG A 355 -10.07 -18.26 -26.66
N TYR A 356 -9.25 -17.24 -26.45
CA TYR A 356 -7.95 -17.11 -27.13
C TYR A 356 -7.03 -18.28 -26.78
N LEU A 357 -6.89 -18.62 -25.49
CA LEU A 357 -6.06 -19.74 -25.04
C LEU A 357 -6.57 -21.07 -25.58
N GLY A 358 -7.88 -21.26 -25.64
CA GLY A 358 -8.50 -22.45 -26.27
C GLY A 358 -8.19 -22.55 -27.77
N LYS A 359 -8.38 -21.44 -28.51
CA LYS A 359 -8.20 -21.38 -29.96
C LYS A 359 -6.74 -21.59 -30.39
N HIS A 360 -5.81 -20.93 -29.70
CA HIS A 360 -4.40 -20.87 -30.15
C HIS A 360 -3.50 -21.94 -29.50
N PHE A 361 -3.91 -22.49 -28.35
CA PHE A 361 -3.08 -23.43 -27.58
C PHE A 361 -3.80 -24.69 -27.12
N GLY A 362 -5.08 -24.84 -27.48
CA GLY A 362 -5.88 -26.02 -27.11
C GLY A 362 -6.16 -26.12 -25.60
N VAL A 363 -6.06 -25.01 -24.86
CA VAL A 363 -6.36 -24.99 -23.41
C VAL A 363 -7.85 -25.25 -23.20
N LYS A 364 -8.17 -26.37 -22.58
CA LYS A 364 -9.56 -26.71 -22.21
C LYS A 364 -9.98 -25.90 -20.98
N TYR A 365 -11.24 -25.46 -20.98
CA TYR A 365 -11.83 -24.76 -19.84
C TYR A 365 -13.32 -25.05 -19.71
N ASP A 366 -13.81 -24.97 -18.46
CA ASP A 366 -15.23 -25.10 -18.15
C ASP A 366 -15.94 -23.77 -18.43
N ALA A 367 -16.94 -23.77 -19.33
CA ALA A 367 -17.68 -22.57 -19.70
C ALA A 367 -18.53 -21.99 -18.53
N ALA A 368 -18.85 -22.82 -17.54
CA ALA A 368 -19.59 -22.37 -16.33
C ALA A 368 -18.83 -21.30 -15.51
N ILE A 369 -17.49 -21.19 -15.69
CA ILE A 369 -16.67 -20.16 -15.06
C ILE A 369 -17.18 -18.73 -15.36
N LEU A 370 -17.77 -18.54 -16.53
CA LEU A 370 -18.20 -17.24 -17.05
C LEU A 370 -19.68 -16.93 -16.75
N GLN A 371 -20.41 -17.85 -16.12
CA GLN A 371 -21.80 -17.61 -15.74
C GLN A 371 -21.88 -16.63 -14.57
N PRO A 372 -22.90 -15.76 -14.52
CA PRO A 372 -23.19 -14.97 -13.31
C PRO A 372 -23.37 -15.92 -12.12
N ALA A 373 -22.94 -15.51 -10.93
CA ALA A 373 -23.42 -16.16 -9.72
C ALA A 373 -24.93 -15.88 -9.59
N GLU A 374 -25.73 -16.91 -9.36
CA GLU A 374 -27.16 -16.81 -9.07
C GLU A 374 -27.41 -16.03 -7.77
#